data_361c870d340642b6011863ba222f4856
#
_entry.id   361c870d340642b6011863ba222f4856
#
_cell.length_a   1.000
_cell.length_b   1.000
_cell.length_c   1.000
_cell.angle_alpha   90.00
_cell.angle_beta   90.00
_cell.angle_gamma   90.00
#
_symmetry.space_group_name_H-M   'P 1'
#
loop_
_entity.id
_entity.type
_entity.pdbx_description
1 polymer ?
#
loop_
_entity_poly.entity_id
_entity_poly.type
_entity_poly.pdbx_seq_one_letter_code
_entity_poly.pdbx_strand_id
1 'polypeptide(L)'
;MKLFHSFLYPLLGGLFCLSCSDDEQDSGTKQPTTAGEVTFGVDLTGFSTRVTQDGSSWNDGDKIGTYVLDMKTLEPVTEAANVPYVCSEEGASVSFTSTTPLKVQNDGTPVKFVAYYPYNADVRNFNYPVQLAAQERGSTACDLLYAATKEEYTYSPENEPHISLNFTHRLAKVILKFVNMEKEPLEVSDVRIEGMQTAASFNIQTDVLTVDESSVATINPYHNATTGFYEAIILPSALTDSYKVSFVLDDREKEWIFTNLDIALPQFHKGYSYTFALYIDDSGFVEMGRLENVEGGNSSAPWEDGSSEDGTAEGDKTPDRKSVV
;
A
#
# COMPACT_ATOMS: atom_id res chain seq x y z
N MET A 1 30.09 -16.90 -73.51
CA MET A 1 31.52 -16.77 -73.90
C MET A 1 32.33 -16.81 -72.62
N LYS A 2 32.90 -18.01 -72.36
CA LYS A 2 34.31 -18.30 -72.04
C LYS A 2 34.85 -17.53 -70.82
N LEU A 3 35.54 -18.10 -69.83
CA LEU A 3 36.26 -19.37 -69.68
C LEU A 3 36.60 -19.56 -68.18
N PHE A 4 36.58 -20.83 -67.79
CA PHE A 4 37.33 -21.51 -66.73
C PHE A 4 38.69 -20.92 -66.37
N HIS A 5 39.10 -21.01 -65.07
CA HIS A 5 40.34 -21.71 -64.72
C HIS A 5 40.35 -22.14 -63.28
N SER A 6 40.53 -23.42 -63.12
CA SER A 6 40.83 -24.22 -61.93
C SER A 6 42.36 -24.27 -61.72
N PHE A 7 42.86 -24.30 -60.48
CA PHE A 7 44.16 -24.90 -60.10
C PHE A 7 44.19 -24.93 -58.54
N LEU A 8 44.08 -26.05 -57.92
CA LEU A 8 44.94 -27.18 -57.60
C LEU A 8 45.91 -26.88 -56.43
N TYR A 9 45.80 -27.73 -55.40
CA TYR A 9 46.58 -27.87 -54.15
C TYR A 9 48.14 -28.08 -54.42
N PRO A 10 48.99 -27.89 -53.36
CA PRO A 10 49.39 -29.07 -52.58
C PRO A 10 49.44 -28.89 -51.04
N LEU A 11 49.20 -29.99 -50.42
CA LEU A 11 49.47 -30.50 -49.10
C LEU A 11 51.00 -30.50 -48.81
N LEU A 12 51.42 -29.99 -47.61
CA LEU A 12 52.67 -30.50 -47.00
C LEU A 12 52.53 -30.33 -45.46
N GLY A 13 52.77 -31.44 -44.79
CA GLY A 13 52.73 -31.59 -43.38
C GLY A 13 54.00 -31.08 -42.67
N GLY A 14 53.87 -30.89 -41.37
CA GLY A 14 54.96 -30.58 -40.46
C GLY A 14 54.53 -30.80 -39.02
N LEU A 15 55.08 -31.83 -38.44
CA LEU A 15 54.90 -32.35 -37.08
C LEU A 15 55.88 -31.63 -36.13
N PHE A 16 55.64 -31.70 -34.81
CA PHE A 16 56.43 -31.33 -33.61
C PHE A 16 56.30 -29.85 -33.18
N CYS A 17 56.05 -29.53 -31.90
CA CYS A 17 56.56 -30.04 -30.63
C CYS A 17 55.60 -29.78 -29.50
N LEU A 18 55.48 -30.71 -28.57
CA LEU A 18 55.03 -30.56 -27.22
C LEU A 18 55.95 -29.57 -26.45
N SER A 19 55.32 -28.54 -25.85
CA SER A 19 55.95 -27.84 -24.72
C SER A 19 54.82 -27.61 -23.69
N CYS A 20 54.88 -28.36 -22.61
CA CYS A 20 54.19 -28.06 -21.37
C CYS A 20 54.82 -26.82 -20.76
N SER A 21 54.03 -25.82 -20.47
CA SER A 21 54.28 -24.90 -19.37
C SER A 21 52.96 -24.72 -18.65
N ASP A 22 52.93 -25.22 -17.42
CA ASP A 22 51.91 -24.92 -16.42
C ASP A 22 51.94 -23.41 -16.15
N ASP A 23 50.90 -22.71 -16.61
CA ASP A 23 50.43 -21.47 -16.02
C ASP A 23 48.97 -21.70 -15.66
N GLU A 24 48.73 -22.00 -14.40
CA GLU A 24 47.44 -21.91 -13.77
C GLU A 24 46.97 -20.45 -13.84
N GLN A 25 46.42 -20.02 -14.96
CA GLN A 25 45.46 -18.92 -14.98
C GLN A 25 44.11 -19.50 -14.57
N ASP A 26 43.78 -19.28 -13.31
CA ASP A 26 42.42 -19.36 -12.79
C ASP A 26 41.52 -18.42 -13.61
N SER A 27 41.18 -18.85 -14.82
CA SER A 27 40.03 -18.30 -15.55
C SER A 27 38.78 -18.89 -14.90
N GLY A 28 38.40 -18.31 -13.78
CA GLY A 28 37.06 -18.44 -13.26
C GLY A 28 36.11 -18.09 -14.39
N THR A 29 35.66 -19.09 -15.12
CA THR A 29 34.51 -19.00 -15.99
C THR A 29 33.35 -18.59 -15.09
N LYS A 30 33.05 -17.29 -15.04
CA LYS A 30 31.77 -16.81 -14.50
C LYS A 30 30.73 -17.54 -15.30
N GLN A 31 30.14 -18.57 -14.69
CA GLN A 31 28.95 -19.22 -15.21
C GLN A 31 27.94 -18.12 -15.46
N PRO A 32 27.27 -18.07 -16.62
CA PRO A 32 26.28 -17.02 -16.87
C PRO A 32 25.28 -17.09 -15.73
N THR A 33 25.20 -16.02 -14.96
CA THR A 33 24.21 -15.89 -13.88
C THR A 33 22.85 -15.90 -14.52
N THR A 34 22.12 -17.02 -14.40
CA THR A 34 20.72 -17.07 -14.79
C THR A 34 19.94 -16.16 -13.86
N ALA A 35 19.20 -15.22 -14.43
CA ALA A 35 18.32 -14.36 -13.67
C ALA A 35 16.90 -14.94 -13.72
N GLY A 36 16.21 -14.96 -12.59
CA GLY A 36 14.79 -15.33 -12.49
C GLY A 36 13.87 -14.11 -12.64
N GLU A 37 12.83 -14.24 -13.43
CA GLU A 37 11.79 -13.23 -13.57
C GLU A 37 10.81 -13.31 -12.40
N VAL A 38 10.55 -12.17 -11.74
CA VAL A 38 9.70 -12.10 -10.55
C VAL A 38 8.24 -12.00 -10.94
N THR A 39 7.39 -12.77 -10.26
CA THR A 39 5.94 -12.59 -10.24
C THR A 39 5.48 -12.32 -8.82
N PHE A 40 4.38 -11.58 -8.66
CA PHE A 40 3.80 -11.28 -7.35
C PHE A 40 2.42 -11.90 -7.23
N GLY A 41 2.18 -12.56 -6.10
CA GLY A 41 0.86 -12.99 -5.65
C GLY A 41 0.42 -12.16 -4.45
N VAL A 42 -0.86 -11.81 -4.42
CA VAL A 42 -1.50 -11.22 -3.26
C VAL A 42 -2.63 -12.14 -2.86
N ASP A 43 -2.59 -12.67 -1.64
CA ASP A 43 -3.64 -13.50 -1.10
C ASP A 43 -4.34 -12.73 0.03
N LEU A 44 -5.61 -12.42 -0.18
CA LEU A 44 -6.45 -11.73 0.79
C LEU A 44 -7.15 -12.68 1.75
N THR A 45 -6.88 -14.00 1.69
CA THR A 45 -7.43 -14.97 2.64
C THR A 45 -6.83 -14.77 4.04
N GLY A 46 -7.51 -13.95 4.83
CA GLY A 46 -7.14 -13.65 6.21
C GLY A 46 -6.71 -12.20 6.47
N PHE A 47 -6.53 -11.38 5.42
CA PHE A 47 -6.14 -9.98 5.58
C PHE A 47 -6.65 -9.21 4.36
N SER A 48 -7.62 -8.34 4.49
CA SER A 48 -8.11 -7.60 3.35
C SER A 48 -7.41 -6.26 3.19
N THR A 49 -6.65 -6.16 2.12
CA THR A 49 -6.33 -4.90 1.47
C THR A 49 -7.27 -4.77 0.28
N ARG A 50 -7.92 -3.64 0.10
CA ARG A 50 -9.11 -3.54 -0.73
C ARG A 50 -9.02 -2.34 -1.65
N VAL A 51 -9.16 -2.57 -2.94
CA VAL A 51 -9.10 -1.54 -3.98
C VAL A 51 -10.48 -1.27 -4.59
N THR A 52 -11.44 -2.17 -4.38
CA THR A 52 -12.84 -1.92 -4.69
C THR A 52 -13.44 -0.91 -3.69
N GLN A 53 -14.52 -0.25 -4.06
CA GLN A 53 -15.17 0.77 -3.26
C GLN A 53 -15.69 0.24 -1.90
N ASP A 54 -16.06 -1.05 -1.86
CA ASP A 54 -16.36 -1.80 -0.64
C ASP A 54 -15.10 -2.36 0.04
N GLY A 55 -13.95 -2.18 -0.61
CA GLY A 55 -12.66 -2.56 -0.13
C GLY A 55 -12.40 -4.07 -0.11
N SER A 56 -13.05 -4.94 -0.89
CA SER A 56 -12.98 -6.40 -0.76
C SER A 56 -12.11 -7.13 -1.77
N SER A 57 -11.69 -6.48 -2.86
CA SER A 57 -10.95 -7.12 -3.95
C SER A 57 -10.11 -6.12 -4.74
N TRP A 58 -9.14 -6.65 -5.45
CA TRP A 58 -8.44 -5.95 -6.51
C TRP A 58 -9.31 -5.90 -7.76
N ASN A 59 -9.20 -4.83 -8.53
CA ASN A 59 -9.85 -4.72 -9.83
C ASN A 59 -8.88 -5.13 -10.95
N ASP A 60 -9.46 -5.64 -12.04
CA ASP A 60 -8.71 -5.77 -13.29
C ASP A 60 -8.10 -4.43 -13.70
N GLY A 61 -6.81 -4.45 -14.01
CA GLY A 61 -6.05 -3.26 -14.38
C GLY A 61 -5.42 -2.49 -13.24
N ASP A 62 -5.66 -2.85 -11.98
CA ASP A 62 -4.94 -2.27 -10.84
C ASP A 62 -3.42 -2.46 -10.99
N LYS A 63 -2.67 -1.43 -10.59
CA LYS A 63 -1.21 -1.42 -10.75
C LYS A 63 -0.50 -1.13 -9.45
N ILE A 64 0.49 -1.95 -9.15
CA ILE A 64 1.44 -1.73 -8.06
C ILE A 64 2.80 -1.30 -8.63
N GLY A 65 3.52 -0.46 -7.89
CA GLY A 65 4.91 -0.14 -8.17
C GLY A 65 5.82 -1.00 -7.31
N THR A 66 6.87 -1.57 -7.91
CA THR A 66 7.69 -2.58 -7.24
C THR A 66 9.18 -2.31 -7.35
N TYR A 67 9.93 -2.79 -6.36
CA TYR A 67 11.38 -2.73 -6.29
C TYR A 67 11.96 -4.02 -5.72
N VAL A 68 13.20 -4.34 -6.13
CA VAL A 68 14.06 -5.34 -5.49
C VAL A 68 15.23 -4.62 -4.84
N LEU A 69 15.40 -4.81 -3.55
CA LEU A 69 16.43 -4.15 -2.75
C LEU A 69 17.38 -5.19 -2.16
N ASP A 70 18.66 -4.86 -2.08
CA ASP A 70 19.60 -5.61 -1.27
C ASP A 70 19.17 -5.56 0.20
N MET A 71 19.15 -6.72 0.85
CA MET A 71 18.61 -6.83 2.22
C MET A 71 19.41 -6.05 3.26
N LYS A 72 20.68 -5.80 3.02
CA LYS A 72 21.60 -5.15 3.96
C LYS A 72 21.71 -3.64 3.72
N THR A 73 21.83 -3.25 2.45
CA THR A 73 22.07 -1.85 2.08
C THR A 73 20.77 -1.10 1.79
N LEU A 74 19.70 -1.82 1.49
CA LEU A 74 18.41 -1.34 0.97
C LEU A 74 18.52 -0.65 -0.40
N GLU A 75 19.68 -0.71 -1.06
CA GLU A 75 19.83 -0.17 -2.40
C GLU A 75 19.21 -1.11 -3.45
N PRO A 76 18.72 -0.59 -4.57
CA PRO A 76 18.25 -1.43 -5.68
C PRO A 76 19.32 -2.37 -6.19
N VAL A 77 19.00 -3.66 -6.32
CA VAL A 77 19.90 -4.66 -6.90
C VAL A 77 19.78 -4.76 -8.42
N THR A 78 18.84 -4.06 -9.02
CA THR A 78 18.60 -4.01 -10.47
C THR A 78 18.55 -2.56 -10.94
N GLU A 79 18.88 -2.32 -12.22
CA GLU A 79 18.69 -1.01 -12.84
C GLU A 79 17.21 -0.64 -12.98
N ALA A 80 16.35 -1.66 -13.02
CA ALA A 80 14.91 -1.47 -13.08
C ALA A 80 14.37 -1.06 -11.70
N ALA A 81 13.83 0.15 -11.61
CA ALA A 81 13.22 0.71 -10.42
C ALA A 81 11.81 1.20 -10.74
N ASN A 82 10.93 1.16 -9.74
CA ASN A 82 9.52 1.54 -9.89
C ASN A 82 8.83 0.79 -11.05
N VAL A 83 9.01 -0.54 -11.08
CA VAL A 83 8.47 -1.36 -12.16
C VAL A 83 6.98 -1.59 -11.92
N PRO A 84 6.10 -1.24 -12.91
CA PRO A 84 4.67 -1.51 -12.78
C PRO A 84 4.39 -3.00 -12.96
N TYR A 85 3.59 -3.54 -12.06
CA TYR A 85 2.94 -4.83 -12.19
C TYR A 85 1.42 -4.62 -12.20
N VAL A 86 0.74 -5.36 -13.06
CA VAL A 86 -0.69 -5.19 -13.34
C VAL A 86 -1.45 -6.42 -12.91
N CYS A 87 -2.56 -6.22 -12.22
CA CYS A 87 -3.55 -7.24 -11.96
C CYS A 87 -4.37 -7.47 -13.24
N SER A 88 -4.56 -8.72 -13.65
CA SER A 88 -5.31 -9.08 -14.86
C SER A 88 -6.66 -9.73 -14.59
N GLU A 89 -7.08 -9.72 -13.32
CA GLU A 89 -8.33 -10.32 -12.85
C GLU A 89 -8.85 -9.61 -11.62
N GLU A 90 -10.16 -9.62 -11.43
CA GLU A 90 -10.78 -9.14 -10.20
C GLU A 90 -10.80 -10.26 -9.16
N GLY A 91 -10.45 -9.94 -7.91
CA GLY A 91 -10.52 -10.93 -6.85
C GLY A 91 -9.77 -10.57 -5.58
N ALA A 92 -10.04 -11.36 -4.55
CA ALA A 92 -9.34 -11.29 -3.27
C ALA A 92 -7.94 -11.94 -3.32
N SER A 93 -7.77 -12.96 -4.15
CA SER A 93 -6.49 -13.63 -4.40
C SER A 93 -6.16 -13.47 -5.87
N VAL A 94 -5.14 -12.68 -6.18
CA VAL A 94 -4.79 -12.30 -7.55
C VAL A 94 -3.29 -12.35 -7.77
N SER A 95 -2.91 -12.44 -9.05
CA SER A 95 -1.52 -12.34 -9.48
C SER A 95 -1.28 -11.03 -10.22
N PHE A 96 -0.10 -10.47 -9.96
CA PHE A 96 0.39 -9.28 -10.64
C PHE A 96 1.54 -9.65 -11.58
N THR A 97 1.44 -9.22 -12.81
CA THR A 97 2.43 -9.49 -13.87
C THR A 97 2.93 -8.20 -14.50
N SER A 98 4.12 -8.25 -15.12
CA SER A 98 4.71 -7.12 -15.83
C SER A 98 5.21 -7.56 -17.21
N THR A 99 5.13 -6.67 -18.18
CA THR A 99 5.75 -6.87 -19.51
C THR A 99 7.28 -6.70 -19.46
N THR A 100 7.79 -6.08 -18.38
CA THR A 100 9.21 -5.89 -18.11
C THR A 100 9.51 -6.29 -16.67
N PRO A 101 9.41 -7.60 -16.33
CA PRO A 101 9.47 -8.04 -14.95
C PRO A 101 10.83 -7.74 -14.31
N LEU A 102 10.81 -7.49 -13.00
CA LEU A 102 12.02 -7.46 -12.19
C LEU A 102 12.76 -8.79 -12.30
N LYS A 103 14.08 -8.74 -12.23
CA LYS A 103 14.94 -9.94 -12.32
C LYS A 103 15.85 -10.02 -11.10
N VAL A 104 15.93 -11.21 -10.53
CA VAL A 104 16.84 -11.52 -9.43
C VAL A 104 17.97 -12.40 -9.94
N GLN A 105 19.21 -12.03 -9.63
CA GLN A 105 20.41 -12.74 -10.09
C GLN A 105 20.69 -13.96 -9.22
N ASN A 106 21.21 -15.03 -9.84
CA ASN A 106 21.72 -16.21 -9.14
C ASN A 106 23.19 -15.99 -8.71
N ASP A 107 23.38 -15.04 -7.83
CA ASP A 107 24.72 -14.66 -7.32
C ASP A 107 24.83 -14.78 -5.80
N GLY A 108 23.76 -15.32 -5.15
CA GLY A 108 23.68 -15.50 -3.70
C GLY A 108 23.38 -14.22 -2.92
N THR A 109 23.10 -13.10 -3.59
CA THR A 109 22.68 -11.85 -2.92
C THR A 109 21.32 -12.00 -2.29
N PRO A 110 21.17 -11.84 -0.96
CA PRO A 110 19.87 -11.83 -0.31
C PRO A 110 19.15 -10.51 -0.59
N VAL A 111 17.91 -10.61 -1.07
CA VAL A 111 17.09 -9.46 -1.45
C VAL A 111 15.79 -9.41 -0.67
N LYS A 112 15.20 -8.24 -0.60
CA LYS A 112 13.79 -8.03 -0.21
C LYS A 112 13.03 -7.34 -1.33
N PHE A 113 11.74 -7.62 -1.38
CA PHE A 113 10.82 -6.97 -2.31
C PHE A 113 10.00 -5.94 -1.55
N VAL A 114 9.81 -4.79 -2.18
CA VAL A 114 8.88 -3.77 -1.70
C VAL A 114 7.93 -3.39 -2.82
N ALA A 115 6.67 -3.14 -2.45
CA ALA A 115 5.63 -2.73 -3.38
C ALA A 115 4.70 -1.70 -2.75
N TYR A 116 4.08 -0.88 -3.59
CA TYR A 116 3.12 0.12 -3.16
C TYR A 116 1.98 0.26 -4.17
N TYR A 117 0.84 0.73 -3.72
CA TYR A 117 -0.35 1.03 -4.51
C TYR A 117 -0.92 2.39 -4.06
N PRO A 118 -1.51 3.18 -4.97
CA PRO A 118 -1.56 2.99 -6.41
C PRO A 118 -0.22 3.31 -7.09
N TYR A 119 0.07 2.63 -8.21
CA TYR A 119 1.27 2.90 -9.00
C TYR A 119 1.29 4.35 -9.49
N ASN A 120 2.43 5.00 -9.33
CA ASN A 120 2.68 6.34 -9.85
C ASN A 120 4.00 6.35 -10.64
N ALA A 121 3.91 6.65 -11.94
CA ALA A 121 5.07 6.69 -12.83
C ALA A 121 6.05 7.84 -12.51
N ASP A 122 5.62 8.85 -11.75
CA ASP A 122 6.42 10.01 -11.38
C ASP A 122 7.20 9.83 -10.07
N VAL A 123 7.09 8.67 -9.42
CA VAL A 123 7.91 8.35 -8.24
C VAL A 123 9.40 8.37 -8.61
N ARG A 124 10.18 9.14 -7.86
CA ARG A 124 11.64 9.23 -8.01
C ARG A 124 12.28 9.10 -6.63
N ASN A 125 13.43 8.44 -6.59
CA ASN A 125 14.20 8.27 -5.34
C ASN A 125 13.34 7.73 -4.19
N PHE A 126 12.46 6.76 -4.49
CA PHE A 126 11.52 6.14 -3.55
C PHE A 126 10.47 7.07 -2.93
N ASN A 127 10.39 8.32 -3.33
CA ASN A 127 9.43 9.27 -2.75
C ASN A 127 8.11 9.26 -3.51
N TYR A 128 7.06 8.78 -2.86
CA TYR A 128 5.68 8.81 -3.33
C TYR A 128 4.98 10.08 -2.80
N PRO A 129 4.44 10.95 -3.67
CA PRO A 129 3.71 12.13 -3.24
C PRO A 129 2.29 11.75 -2.80
N VAL A 130 1.93 12.08 -1.57
CA VAL A 130 0.57 11.93 -1.04
C VAL A 130 -0.14 13.28 -1.15
N GLN A 131 -1.37 13.27 -1.74
CA GLN A 131 -2.22 14.46 -1.91
C GLN A 131 -3.67 14.10 -1.61
N LEU A 132 -4.26 14.70 -0.58
CA LEU A 132 -5.53 14.28 -0.01
C LEU A 132 -6.66 15.32 -0.09
N ALA A 133 -6.41 16.51 -0.66
CA ALA A 133 -7.42 17.57 -0.69
C ALA A 133 -8.66 17.22 -1.52
N ALA A 134 -8.49 16.55 -2.67
CA ALA A 134 -9.55 16.28 -3.64
C ALA A 134 -9.87 14.78 -3.69
N GLN A 135 -10.97 14.38 -3.08
CA GLN A 135 -11.42 12.98 -2.97
C GLN A 135 -12.86 12.74 -3.43
N GLU A 136 -13.51 13.72 -4.02
CA GLU A 136 -14.94 13.67 -4.40
C GLU A 136 -15.27 12.55 -5.40
N ARG A 137 -14.25 12.04 -6.12
CA ARG A 137 -14.40 10.99 -7.14
C ARG A 137 -14.16 9.58 -6.60
N GLY A 138 -13.84 9.47 -5.32
CA GLY A 138 -13.55 8.20 -4.65
C GLY A 138 -12.32 8.32 -3.76
N SER A 139 -12.44 7.86 -2.54
CA SER A 139 -11.35 7.87 -1.55
C SER A 139 -10.27 6.84 -1.87
N THR A 140 -10.60 5.75 -2.57
CA THR A 140 -9.66 4.67 -2.91
C THR A 140 -8.47 5.11 -3.75
N ALA A 141 -8.65 6.14 -4.60
CA ALA A 141 -7.54 6.69 -5.41
C ALA A 141 -6.47 7.39 -4.57
N CYS A 142 -6.79 7.77 -3.34
CA CYS A 142 -5.88 8.42 -2.40
C CYS A 142 -5.31 7.44 -1.36
N ASP A 143 -5.81 6.21 -1.32
CA ASP A 143 -5.44 5.22 -0.30
C ASP A 143 -4.09 4.59 -0.64
N LEU A 144 -3.08 4.94 0.15
CA LEU A 144 -1.72 4.44 -0.02
C LEU A 144 -1.53 3.11 0.70
N LEU A 145 -1.32 2.05 -0.09
CA LEU A 145 -0.96 0.72 0.41
C LEU A 145 0.54 0.46 0.22
N TYR A 146 1.10 -0.31 1.13
CA TYR A 146 2.50 -0.72 1.09
C TYR A 146 2.67 -2.15 1.53
N ALA A 147 3.56 -2.89 0.86
CA ALA A 147 3.98 -4.22 1.23
C ALA A 147 5.50 -4.35 1.15
N ALA A 148 6.07 -5.13 2.06
CA ALA A 148 7.46 -5.55 2.01
C ALA A 148 7.58 -7.00 2.48
N THR A 149 8.46 -7.78 1.83
CA THR A 149 8.78 -9.11 2.35
C THR A 149 9.50 -8.98 3.69
N LYS A 150 9.12 -9.82 4.66
CA LYS A 150 9.75 -9.87 5.99
C LYS A 150 11.03 -10.67 5.96
N GLU A 151 10.99 -11.79 5.24
CA GLU A 151 12.12 -12.70 5.10
C GLU A 151 12.97 -12.31 3.90
N GLU A 152 14.28 -12.60 4.00
CA GLU A 152 15.18 -12.48 2.87
C GLU A 152 14.86 -13.55 1.81
N TYR A 153 15.03 -13.17 0.56
CA TYR A 153 14.90 -14.08 -0.56
C TYR A 153 16.25 -14.20 -1.27
N THR A 154 16.69 -15.42 -1.50
CA THR A 154 17.88 -15.70 -2.34
C THR A 154 17.43 -16.57 -3.51
N TYR A 155 17.67 -16.10 -4.72
CA TYR A 155 17.22 -16.79 -5.93
C TYR A 155 18.00 -18.08 -6.15
N SER A 156 17.26 -19.13 -6.55
CA SER A 156 17.79 -20.40 -7.06
C SER A 156 17.09 -20.73 -8.38
N PRO A 157 17.82 -21.16 -9.42
CA PRO A 157 17.24 -21.52 -10.72
C PRO A 157 16.21 -22.66 -10.70
N GLU A 158 16.15 -23.40 -9.61
CA GLU A 158 15.19 -24.51 -9.45
C GLU A 158 13.78 -24.00 -9.09
N ASN A 159 13.64 -22.75 -8.63
CA ASN A 159 12.39 -22.15 -8.22
C ASN A 159 12.25 -20.76 -8.85
N GLU A 160 11.26 -20.59 -9.72
CA GLU A 160 10.90 -19.26 -10.22
C GLU A 160 10.43 -18.37 -9.06
N PRO A 161 10.87 -17.09 -9.02
CA PRO A 161 10.51 -16.20 -7.92
C PRO A 161 9.04 -15.79 -7.98
N HIS A 162 8.19 -16.50 -7.22
CA HIS A 162 6.82 -16.11 -6.94
C HIS A 162 6.74 -15.55 -5.52
N ILE A 163 6.52 -14.25 -5.41
CA ILE A 163 6.61 -13.52 -4.14
C ILE A 163 5.21 -13.16 -3.64
N SER A 164 4.85 -13.64 -2.47
CA SER A 164 3.61 -13.27 -1.80
C SER A 164 3.76 -11.93 -1.07
N LEU A 165 2.84 -11.00 -1.33
CA LEU A 165 2.81 -9.66 -0.75
C LEU A 165 1.59 -9.48 0.14
N ASN A 166 1.81 -8.87 1.31
CA ASN A 166 0.76 -8.46 2.23
C ASN A 166 0.76 -6.93 2.32
N PHE A 167 -0.22 -6.32 1.70
CA PHE A 167 -0.37 -4.86 1.72
C PHE A 167 -1.04 -4.40 3.01
N THR A 168 -0.63 -3.22 3.48
CA THR A 168 -1.24 -2.54 4.63
C THR A 168 -1.39 -1.05 4.33
N HIS A 169 -2.46 -0.45 4.84
CA HIS A 169 -2.73 0.98 4.68
C HIS A 169 -1.71 1.84 5.42
N ARG A 170 -1.26 2.91 4.79
CA ARG A 170 -0.31 3.87 5.38
C ARG A 170 -0.96 5.14 5.85
N LEU A 171 -2.22 5.33 5.54
CA LEU A 171 -3.06 6.48 5.89
C LEU A 171 -4.16 6.06 6.88
N ALA A 172 -5.03 6.96 7.24
CA ALA A 172 -6.22 6.71 8.04
C ALA A 172 -7.48 7.00 7.21
N LYS A 173 -8.63 6.38 7.55
CA LYS A 173 -9.92 6.63 6.92
C LYS A 173 -10.92 7.20 7.92
N VAL A 174 -11.68 8.20 7.51
CA VAL A 174 -12.80 8.76 8.24
C VAL A 174 -14.08 8.51 7.46
N ILE A 175 -15.12 8.05 8.15
CA ILE A 175 -16.48 7.86 7.65
C ILE A 175 -17.40 8.72 8.49
N LEU A 176 -18.17 9.60 7.84
CA LEU A 176 -19.10 10.50 8.50
C LEU A 176 -20.54 10.08 8.17
N LYS A 177 -21.33 9.88 9.21
CA LYS A 177 -22.77 9.64 9.15
C LYS A 177 -23.50 10.84 9.77
N PHE A 178 -24.49 11.38 9.09
CA PHE A 178 -25.32 12.46 9.59
C PHE A 178 -26.69 11.89 9.95
N VAL A 179 -27.08 12.02 11.20
CA VAL A 179 -28.34 11.43 11.72
C VAL A 179 -29.10 12.42 12.61
N ASN A 180 -30.42 12.32 12.63
CA ASN A 180 -31.24 13.04 13.60
C ASN A 180 -31.16 12.37 14.98
N MET A 181 -31.87 12.95 15.98
CA MET A 181 -31.89 12.41 17.35
C MET A 181 -32.58 11.04 17.44
N GLU A 182 -33.44 10.68 16.48
CA GLU A 182 -34.05 9.36 16.34
C GLU A 182 -33.19 8.36 15.58
N LYS A 183 -31.94 8.73 15.19
CA LYS A 183 -30.99 7.95 14.41
C LYS A 183 -31.36 7.72 12.94
N GLU A 184 -32.32 8.50 12.43
CA GLU A 184 -32.64 8.46 11.01
C GLU A 184 -31.62 9.26 10.21
N PRO A 185 -31.24 8.82 9.01
CA PRO A 185 -30.29 9.54 8.15
C PRO A 185 -30.79 10.93 7.80
N LEU A 186 -29.89 11.91 7.82
CA LEU A 186 -30.14 13.28 7.36
C LEU A 186 -29.37 13.53 6.06
N GLU A 187 -30.06 14.16 5.12
CA GLU A 187 -29.39 14.63 3.90
C GLU A 187 -28.69 15.96 4.17
N VAL A 188 -27.40 15.97 3.95
CA VAL A 188 -26.55 17.17 4.04
C VAL A 188 -25.79 17.37 2.72
N SER A 189 -25.33 18.57 2.50
CA SER A 189 -24.53 18.91 1.32
C SER A 189 -23.26 19.67 1.72
N ASP A 190 -22.37 19.89 0.76
CA ASP A 190 -21.15 20.67 0.96
C ASP A 190 -20.30 20.21 2.15
N VAL A 191 -20.19 18.91 2.35
CA VAL A 191 -19.41 18.34 3.45
C VAL A 191 -17.92 18.57 3.18
N ARG A 192 -17.23 19.12 4.16
CA ARG A 192 -15.80 19.44 4.11
C ARG A 192 -15.13 19.06 5.42
N ILE A 193 -13.91 18.56 5.35
CA ILE A 193 -13.04 18.37 6.51
C ILE A 193 -11.94 19.44 6.44
N GLU A 194 -11.77 20.20 7.50
CA GLU A 194 -10.90 21.37 7.54
C GLU A 194 -9.90 21.29 8.71
N GLY A 195 -8.80 22.03 8.57
CA GLY A 195 -7.77 22.16 9.59
C GLY A 195 -6.68 21.08 9.55
N MET A 196 -6.83 20.04 8.72
CA MET A 196 -5.85 18.96 8.61
C MET A 196 -4.79 19.25 7.53
N GLN A 197 -3.59 18.72 7.72
CA GLN A 197 -2.60 18.63 6.65
C GLN A 197 -3.10 17.66 5.57
N THR A 198 -2.84 17.99 4.31
CA THR A 198 -3.35 17.24 3.15
C THR A 198 -2.27 16.72 2.22
N ALA A 199 -1.00 17.01 2.51
CA ALA A 199 0.12 16.54 1.71
C ALA A 199 1.21 15.90 2.57
N ALA A 200 1.84 14.88 2.01
CA ALA A 200 2.98 14.18 2.62
C ALA A 200 3.86 13.56 1.53
N SER A 201 5.06 13.16 1.91
CA SER A 201 5.94 12.32 1.11
C SER A 201 6.11 10.97 1.81
N PHE A 202 5.83 9.88 1.11
CA PHE A 202 6.05 8.53 1.61
C PHE A 202 7.30 7.94 0.98
N ASN A 203 8.28 7.56 1.82
CA ASN A 203 9.49 6.89 1.35
C ASN A 203 9.26 5.37 1.30
N ILE A 204 9.17 4.83 0.07
CA ILE A 204 8.87 3.42 -0.20
C ILE A 204 10.01 2.49 0.31
N GLN A 205 11.26 2.94 0.28
CA GLN A 205 12.42 2.15 0.70
C GLN A 205 12.42 1.92 2.22
N THR A 206 12.03 2.94 3.00
CA THR A 206 12.14 2.96 4.47
C THR A 206 10.79 2.83 5.20
N ASP A 207 9.66 2.82 4.47
CA ASP A 207 8.30 2.84 5.05
C ASP A 207 8.04 4.05 5.96
N VAL A 208 8.55 5.23 5.58
CA VAL A 208 8.42 6.46 6.37
C VAL A 208 7.52 7.45 5.66
N LEU A 209 6.49 7.94 6.36
CA LEU A 209 5.62 9.03 5.93
C LEU A 209 6.10 10.33 6.57
N THR A 210 6.42 11.33 5.76
CA THR A 210 6.81 12.67 6.19
C THR A 210 5.74 13.66 5.78
N VAL A 211 5.05 14.25 6.76
CA VAL A 211 3.97 15.21 6.55
C VAL A 211 4.55 16.57 6.15
N ASP A 212 3.91 17.23 5.19
CA ASP A 212 4.14 18.64 4.91
C ASP A 212 3.29 19.48 5.87
N GLU A 213 3.90 20.01 6.93
CA GLU A 213 3.22 20.80 7.95
C GLU A 213 2.57 22.10 7.41
N SER A 214 3.00 22.56 6.25
CA SER A 214 2.43 23.74 5.60
C SER A 214 1.21 23.46 4.74
N SER A 215 0.84 22.18 4.55
CA SER A 215 -0.15 21.70 3.59
C SER A 215 -1.60 21.73 4.10
N VAL A 216 -1.89 22.58 5.10
CA VAL A 216 -3.27 22.66 5.61
C VAL A 216 -4.22 23.13 4.53
N ALA A 217 -5.20 22.28 4.19
CA ALA A 217 -6.22 22.58 3.18
C ALA A 217 -7.53 21.85 3.50
N THR A 218 -8.59 22.23 2.79
CA THR A 218 -9.87 21.55 2.88
C THR A 218 -9.81 20.21 2.16
N ILE A 219 -10.29 19.15 2.81
CA ILE A 219 -10.55 17.86 2.19
C ILE A 219 -12.03 17.81 1.82
N ASN A 220 -12.32 17.50 0.56
CA ASN A 220 -13.66 17.25 0.08
C ASN A 220 -13.88 15.73 0.06
N PRO A 221 -14.66 15.18 1.02
CA PRO A 221 -14.85 13.75 1.13
C PRO A 221 -15.70 13.19 -0.03
N TYR A 222 -15.52 11.92 -0.31
CA TYR A 222 -16.35 11.18 -1.24
C TYR A 222 -17.72 10.90 -0.62
N HIS A 223 -18.80 11.23 -1.33
CA HIS A 223 -20.15 10.82 -0.95
C HIS A 223 -20.48 9.45 -1.55
N ASN A 224 -20.55 8.44 -0.71
CA ASN A 224 -20.92 7.09 -1.11
C ASN A 224 -22.46 7.00 -1.27
N ALA A 225 -22.92 7.00 -2.51
CA ALA A 225 -24.38 6.98 -2.80
C ALA A 225 -25.09 5.68 -2.36
N THR A 226 -24.35 4.60 -2.11
CA THR A 226 -24.93 3.33 -1.66
C THR A 226 -25.25 3.37 -0.16
N THR A 227 -24.33 3.94 0.64
CA THR A 227 -24.48 4.02 2.10
C THR A 227 -25.06 5.35 2.57
N GLY A 228 -24.98 6.40 1.75
CA GLY A 228 -25.28 7.78 2.13
C GLY A 228 -24.21 8.44 3.02
N PHE A 229 -23.06 7.77 3.22
CA PHE A 229 -22.00 8.28 4.08
C PHE A 229 -20.97 9.09 3.29
N TYR A 230 -20.22 9.92 4.01
CA TYR A 230 -19.09 10.67 3.47
C TYR A 230 -17.79 10.03 3.95
N GLU A 231 -16.90 9.75 3.03
CA GLU A 231 -15.65 9.02 3.27
C GLU A 231 -14.44 9.84 2.87
N ALA A 232 -13.42 9.88 3.70
CA ALA A 232 -12.17 10.55 3.40
C ALA A 232 -10.97 9.76 3.91
N ILE A 233 -9.90 9.75 3.11
CA ILE A 233 -8.57 9.34 3.54
C ILE A 233 -7.87 10.58 4.12
N ILE A 234 -7.24 10.42 5.28
CA ILE A 234 -6.54 11.47 6.01
C ILE A 234 -5.13 11.02 6.40
N LEU A 235 -4.26 11.97 6.68
CA LEU A 235 -2.96 11.66 7.27
C LEU A 235 -3.10 11.22 8.73
N PRO A 236 -2.34 10.19 9.17
CA PRO A 236 -2.25 9.87 10.59
C PRO A 236 -1.75 11.07 11.39
N SER A 237 -2.49 11.49 12.40
CA SER A 237 -2.18 12.71 13.16
C SER A 237 -2.82 12.70 14.55
N ALA A 238 -2.27 13.47 15.49
CA ALA A 238 -2.95 13.76 16.74
C ALA A 238 -4.22 14.60 16.47
N LEU A 239 -5.29 14.35 17.23
CA LEU A 239 -6.47 15.20 17.17
C LEU A 239 -6.18 16.56 17.80
N THR A 240 -6.71 17.60 17.16
CA THR A 240 -6.64 18.98 17.64
C THR A 240 -7.98 19.69 17.48
N ASP A 241 -8.21 20.76 18.23
CA ASP A 241 -9.43 21.57 18.11
C ASP A 241 -9.55 22.33 16.77
N SER A 242 -8.51 22.30 15.95
CA SER A 242 -8.55 22.86 14.60
C SER A 242 -9.21 21.93 13.58
N TYR A 243 -9.35 20.64 13.89
CA TYR A 243 -9.94 19.67 12.99
C TYR A 243 -11.46 19.71 13.08
N LYS A 244 -12.11 20.08 11.99
CA LYS A 244 -13.57 20.22 11.98
C LYS A 244 -14.19 19.68 10.69
N VAL A 245 -15.47 19.35 10.78
CA VAL A 245 -16.36 19.04 9.67
C VAL A 245 -17.30 20.23 9.48
N SER A 246 -17.34 20.79 8.28
CA SER A 246 -18.33 21.79 7.87
C SER A 246 -19.28 21.15 6.86
N PHE A 247 -20.57 21.47 6.93
CA PHE A 247 -21.61 20.95 6.04
C PHE A 247 -22.80 21.90 5.96
N VAL A 248 -23.66 21.72 4.97
CA VAL A 248 -24.90 22.49 4.81
C VAL A 248 -26.10 21.59 5.11
N LEU A 249 -26.96 22.07 6.01
CA LEU A 249 -28.27 21.48 6.34
C LEU A 249 -29.31 22.60 6.28
N ASP A 250 -30.41 22.39 5.53
CA ASP A 250 -31.49 23.37 5.35
C ASP A 250 -30.99 24.76 4.94
N ASP A 251 -30.13 24.80 3.93
CA ASP A 251 -29.48 26.03 3.42
C ASP A 251 -28.66 26.81 4.46
N ARG A 252 -28.28 26.18 5.55
CA ARG A 252 -27.45 26.78 6.61
C ARG A 252 -26.14 26.00 6.79
N GLU A 253 -25.04 26.72 6.84
CA GLU A 253 -23.75 26.17 7.18
C GLU A 253 -23.71 25.76 8.66
N LYS A 254 -23.19 24.58 8.92
CA LYS A 254 -23.00 23.97 10.23
C LYS A 254 -21.56 23.49 10.37
N GLU A 255 -21.09 23.39 11.61
CA GLU A 255 -19.77 22.84 11.89
C GLU A 255 -19.76 21.92 13.12
N TRP A 256 -18.84 20.98 13.13
CA TRP A 256 -18.56 20.11 14.26
C TRP A 256 -17.05 19.91 14.39
N ILE A 257 -16.53 19.92 15.63
CA ILE A 257 -15.10 19.77 15.94
C ILE A 257 -14.83 18.33 16.34
N PHE A 258 -13.81 17.68 15.76
CA PHE A 258 -13.48 16.27 16.01
C PHE A 258 -13.15 15.95 17.48
N THR A 259 -12.72 16.92 18.27
CA THR A 259 -12.50 16.72 19.72
C THR A 259 -13.79 16.71 20.54
N ASN A 260 -14.94 17.09 19.95
CA ASN A 260 -16.24 17.04 20.60
C ASN A 260 -16.89 15.66 20.44
N LEU A 261 -16.29 14.65 21.07
CA LEU A 261 -16.69 13.25 21.03
C LEU A 261 -17.21 12.79 22.39
N ASP A 262 -18.06 11.77 22.39
CA ASP A 262 -18.53 11.07 23.58
C ASP A 262 -17.44 10.25 24.27
N ILE A 263 -16.36 9.92 23.55
CA ILE A 263 -15.18 9.24 24.06
C ILE A 263 -13.89 9.93 23.62
N ALA A 264 -12.81 9.76 24.38
CA ALA A 264 -11.52 10.33 24.02
C ALA A 264 -10.88 9.58 22.85
N LEU A 265 -10.59 10.31 21.78
CA LEU A 265 -9.77 9.82 20.67
C LEU A 265 -8.52 10.71 20.56
N PRO A 266 -7.33 10.23 20.98
CA PRO A 266 -6.14 11.08 21.03
C PRO A 266 -5.53 11.34 19.64
N GLN A 267 -5.70 10.40 18.72
CA GLN A 267 -5.08 10.50 17.39
C GLN A 267 -5.73 9.56 16.37
N PHE A 268 -5.52 9.86 15.09
CA PHE A 268 -5.79 8.97 13.97
C PHE A 268 -4.52 8.15 13.67
N HIS A 269 -4.65 6.83 13.72
CA HIS A 269 -3.55 5.91 13.42
C HIS A 269 -3.56 5.47 11.96
N LYS A 270 -2.38 5.25 11.39
CA LYS A 270 -2.25 4.61 10.07
C LYS A 270 -2.86 3.21 10.09
N GLY A 271 -3.58 2.85 9.03
CA GLY A 271 -4.23 1.55 8.90
C GLY A 271 -5.54 1.43 9.67
N TYR A 272 -6.07 2.52 10.23
CA TYR A 272 -7.35 2.52 10.95
C TYR A 272 -8.44 3.28 10.21
N SER A 273 -9.66 2.75 10.28
CA SER A 273 -10.89 3.42 9.86
C SER A 273 -11.70 3.85 11.08
N TYR A 274 -12.25 5.06 11.03
CA TYR A 274 -12.99 5.69 12.10
C TYR A 274 -14.36 6.11 11.58
N THR A 275 -15.43 5.55 12.14
CA THR A 275 -16.80 5.92 11.78
C THR A 275 -17.40 6.83 12.84
N PHE A 276 -17.78 8.03 12.44
CA PHE A 276 -18.41 9.03 13.29
C PHE A 276 -19.88 9.24 12.90
N ALA A 277 -20.79 9.09 13.87
CA ALA A 277 -22.17 9.53 13.73
C ALA A 277 -22.33 10.92 14.36
N LEU A 278 -22.77 11.87 13.57
CA LEU A 278 -23.07 13.24 13.99
C LEU A 278 -24.57 13.37 14.25
N TYR A 279 -24.95 13.49 15.53
CA TYR A 279 -26.33 13.63 15.98
C TYR A 279 -26.75 15.08 15.91
N ILE A 280 -27.73 15.38 15.09
CA ILE A 280 -28.18 16.73 14.80
C ILE A 280 -29.62 16.90 15.35
N ASP A 281 -29.83 17.93 16.17
CA ASP A 281 -31.16 18.29 16.71
C ASP A 281 -32.02 19.02 15.69
N ASP A 282 -33.30 19.28 16.03
CA ASP A 282 -34.28 19.98 15.19
C ASP A 282 -33.87 21.43 14.86
N SER A 283 -32.93 22.02 15.60
CA SER A 283 -32.37 23.35 15.30
C SER A 283 -31.21 23.28 14.30
N GLY A 284 -30.77 22.06 13.96
CA GLY A 284 -29.61 21.80 13.09
C GLY A 284 -28.29 21.99 13.82
N PHE A 285 -28.27 21.93 15.15
CA PHE A 285 -27.04 21.93 15.93
C PHE A 285 -26.54 20.49 16.08
N VAL A 286 -25.20 20.29 15.94
CA VAL A 286 -24.59 18.99 16.23
C VAL A 286 -24.43 18.86 17.74
N GLU A 287 -25.37 18.14 18.36
CA GLU A 287 -25.40 17.97 19.81
C GLU A 287 -24.23 17.12 20.28
N MET A 288 -23.88 16.08 19.51
CA MET A 288 -22.80 15.16 19.83
C MET A 288 -22.26 14.46 18.60
N GLY A 289 -20.94 14.33 18.53
CA GLY A 289 -20.27 13.36 17.66
C GLY A 289 -20.01 12.07 18.43
N ARG A 290 -20.46 10.94 17.91
CA ARG A 290 -20.17 9.62 18.48
C ARG A 290 -19.23 8.86 17.58
N LEU A 291 -18.15 8.34 18.17
CA LEU A 291 -17.31 7.35 17.50
C LEU A 291 -17.98 5.98 17.60
N GLU A 292 -18.58 5.50 16.49
CA GLU A 292 -19.30 4.24 16.47
C GLU A 292 -18.37 3.03 16.32
N ASN A 293 -17.40 3.12 15.40
CA ASN A 293 -16.46 2.06 15.14
C ASN A 293 -15.06 2.60 14.97
N VAL A 294 -14.08 1.84 15.49
CA VAL A 294 -12.66 1.98 15.19
C VAL A 294 -12.20 0.62 14.69
N GLU A 295 -11.90 0.52 13.42
CA GLU A 295 -11.46 -0.71 12.78
C GLU A 295 -10.05 -0.55 12.25
N GLY A 296 -9.28 -1.63 12.30
CA GLY A 296 -7.89 -1.61 11.86
C GLY A 296 -6.90 -1.96 12.96
N GLY A 297 -5.67 -2.01 12.63
CA GLY A 297 -4.56 -2.37 13.52
C GLY A 297 -3.29 -2.67 12.77
N ASN A 298 -2.22 -2.99 13.49
CA ASN A 298 -0.88 -3.27 12.96
C ASN A 298 -0.79 -4.55 12.11
N SER A 299 -1.88 -5.22 11.89
CA SER A 299 -1.99 -6.36 10.99
C SER A 299 -3.17 -6.09 10.08
N SER A 300 -2.92 -5.86 8.81
CA SER A 300 -3.75 -6.25 7.67
C SER A 300 -5.26 -6.46 7.93
N ALA A 301 -5.87 -5.79 8.92
CA ALA A 301 -7.32 -5.78 9.05
C ALA A 301 -7.88 -4.83 8.00
N PRO A 302 -8.93 -5.23 7.28
CA PRO A 302 -9.58 -4.39 6.31
C PRO A 302 -10.22 -3.19 6.98
N TRP A 303 -10.42 -2.15 6.19
CA TRP A 303 -11.47 -1.19 6.45
C TRP A 303 -12.82 -1.93 6.29
N GLU A 304 -13.26 -2.77 7.25
CA GLU A 304 -14.53 -3.45 7.10
C GLU A 304 -15.70 -2.52 7.44
N ASP A 305 -16.76 -2.58 6.63
CA ASP A 305 -18.06 -2.08 7.03
C ASP A 305 -18.59 -3.02 8.15
N GLY A 306 -18.33 -2.65 9.40
CA GLY A 306 -18.71 -3.45 10.54
C GLY A 306 -20.21 -3.37 10.79
N SER A 307 -20.88 -4.48 10.60
CA SER A 307 -22.09 -4.76 11.35
C SER A 307 -21.66 -5.07 12.79
N SER A 308 -22.07 -4.21 13.72
CA SER A 308 -21.76 -4.33 15.14
C SER A 308 -22.18 -5.69 15.71
N GLU A 309 -21.22 -6.44 16.24
CA GLU A 309 -21.48 -7.29 17.39
C GLU A 309 -20.52 -6.88 18.53
N ASP A 310 -21.10 -6.71 19.73
CA ASP A 310 -20.43 -6.28 20.95
C ASP A 310 -19.12 -7.01 21.20
N GLY A 311 -18.01 -6.35 20.92
CA GLY A 311 -16.68 -6.77 21.36
C GLY A 311 -16.40 -6.30 22.77
N THR A 312 -16.88 -7.01 23.80
CA THR A 312 -16.37 -6.86 25.16
C THR A 312 -14.88 -7.18 25.17
N ALA A 313 -14.05 -6.19 25.40
CA ALA A 313 -12.65 -6.37 25.72
C ALA A 313 -12.52 -7.32 26.93
N GLU A 314 -12.05 -8.54 26.70
CA GLU A 314 -11.64 -9.43 27.78
C GLU A 314 -10.41 -8.84 28.46
N GLY A 315 -10.63 -8.31 29.66
CA GLY A 315 -9.58 -7.87 30.56
C GLY A 315 -8.64 -9.02 30.91
N ASP A 316 -7.38 -8.69 30.91
CA ASP A 316 -6.23 -9.43 31.40
C ASP A 316 -6.56 -10.21 32.69
N LYS A 317 -6.63 -11.54 32.63
CA LYS A 317 -6.69 -12.42 33.80
C LYS A 317 -5.29 -12.73 34.28
N THR A 318 -4.78 -11.92 35.19
CA THR A 318 -3.68 -12.29 36.05
C THR A 318 -4.01 -13.59 36.81
N PRO A 319 -3.14 -14.60 36.80
CA PRO A 319 -3.40 -15.84 37.54
C PRO A 319 -3.25 -15.61 39.03
N ASP A 320 -4.33 -15.92 39.75
CA ASP A 320 -4.44 -15.89 41.21
C ASP A 320 -3.41 -16.86 41.85
N ARG A 321 -2.51 -16.32 42.70
CA ARG A 321 -1.60 -17.10 43.53
C ARG A 321 -2.40 -17.72 44.66
N LYS A 322 -2.65 -19.01 44.60
CA LYS A 322 -3.10 -19.79 45.75
C LYS A 322 -2.00 -19.85 46.78
N SER A 323 -2.27 -19.24 47.92
CA SER A 323 -1.53 -19.45 49.16
C SER A 323 -1.75 -20.88 49.63
N VAL A 324 -0.65 -21.59 49.93
CA VAL A 324 -0.63 -22.86 50.64
C VAL A 324 -0.38 -22.51 52.09
N VAL A 325 -1.29 -22.94 52.95
CA VAL A 325 -1.05 -23.19 54.35
C VAL A 325 -0.95 -24.68 54.55
#